data_69a2c77762a5bd065818a4a5dc1a0ad1
#
_entry.id   69a2c77762a5bd065818a4a5dc1a0ad1
#
_cell.length_a   1.000
_cell.length_b   1.000
_cell.length_c   1.000
_cell.angle_alpha   90.00
_cell.angle_beta   90.00
_cell.angle_gamma   90.00
#
_symmetry.space_group_name_H-M   'P 1'
#
loop_
_entity.id
_entity.type
_entity.pdbx_description
1 polymer ?
#
loop_
_entity_poly.entity_id
_entity_poly.type
_entity_poly.pdbx_seq_one_letter_code
_entity_poly.pdbx_strand_id
1 'polypeptide(L)'
;MEHISYTPRGVCSRHIDIDVEDGIIRAVTFTGGCSGNTQGVASLATGMTVDSIIEKVQGIRCGFKATSCPDQLAQALLIYKAEK
;
A
#
# COMPACT_ATOMS: atom_id res chain seq x y z
N MET A 1 -14.32 2.13 10.91
CA MET A 1 -13.18 1.63 10.10
C MET A 1 -13.41 1.94 8.64
N GLU A 2 -12.41 2.48 7.96
CA GLU A 2 -12.51 2.83 6.55
C GLU A 2 -11.80 1.78 5.70
N HIS A 3 -12.37 1.46 4.55
CA HIS A 3 -11.81 0.49 3.63
C HIS A 3 -11.42 1.18 2.33
N ILE A 4 -10.20 0.92 1.87
CA ILE A 4 -9.68 1.46 0.62
C ILE A 4 -9.49 0.30 -0.35
N SER A 5 -10.02 0.45 -1.56
CA SER A 5 -9.88 -0.53 -2.62
C SER A 5 -9.17 0.17 -3.78
N TYR A 6 -8.01 -0.35 -4.19
CA TYR A 6 -7.15 0.32 -5.16
C TYR A 6 -6.60 -0.67 -6.18
N THR A 7 -6.62 -0.28 -7.46
CA THR A 7 -6.03 -1.08 -8.53
C THR A 7 -4.67 -0.49 -8.87
N PRO A 8 -3.56 -1.14 -8.48
CA PRO A 8 -2.23 -0.63 -8.76
C PRO A 8 -1.88 -0.73 -10.24
N ARG A 9 -0.91 0.08 -10.67
CA ARG A 9 -0.44 0.11 -12.05
C ARG A 9 1.07 -0.08 -12.10
N GLY A 10 1.53 -0.76 -13.14
CA GLY A 10 2.95 -0.96 -13.38
C GLY A 10 3.61 -1.96 -12.45
N VAL A 11 2.82 -2.79 -11.77
CA VAL A 11 3.33 -3.79 -10.82
C VAL A 11 2.59 -5.11 -11.02
N CYS A 12 3.10 -6.18 -10.39
CA CYS A 12 2.53 -7.52 -10.50
C CYS A 12 1.21 -7.68 -9.74
N SER A 13 1.00 -6.91 -8.68
CA SER A 13 -0.23 -6.97 -7.90
C SER A 13 -1.40 -6.46 -8.73
N ARG A 14 -2.55 -7.13 -8.59
CA ARG A 14 -3.76 -6.76 -9.32
C ARG A 14 -4.70 -5.89 -8.52
N HIS A 15 -4.61 -5.96 -7.19
CA HIS A 15 -5.50 -5.20 -6.32
C HIS A 15 -4.88 -5.02 -4.94
N ILE A 16 -5.19 -3.91 -4.29
CA ILE A 16 -4.76 -3.63 -2.92
C ILE A 16 -5.99 -3.23 -2.11
N ASP A 17 -6.22 -3.94 -1.01
CA ASP A 17 -7.29 -3.62 -0.06
C ASP A 17 -6.65 -3.20 1.26
N ILE A 18 -7.09 -2.07 1.80
CA ILE A 18 -6.51 -1.51 3.02
C ILE A 18 -7.64 -1.14 3.98
N ASP A 19 -7.54 -1.56 5.24
CA ASP A 19 -8.44 -1.13 6.29
C ASP A 19 -7.72 -0.14 7.19
N VAL A 20 -8.34 1.02 7.41
CA VAL A 20 -7.77 2.11 8.20
C VAL A 20 -8.77 2.49 9.30
N GLU A 21 -8.25 2.67 10.52
CA GLU A 21 -9.04 3.12 11.66
C GLU A 21 -8.24 4.16 12.44
N ASP A 22 -8.81 5.36 12.60
CA ASP A 22 -8.16 6.47 13.32
C ASP A 22 -6.77 6.80 12.78
N GLY A 23 -6.60 6.72 11.45
CA GLY A 23 -5.32 7.00 10.81
C GLY A 23 -4.28 5.90 10.96
N ILE A 24 -4.65 4.76 11.51
CA ILE A 24 -3.77 3.61 11.70
C ILE A 24 -4.21 2.48 10.77
N ILE A 25 -3.25 1.88 10.08
CA ILE A 25 -3.51 0.77 9.16
C ILE A 25 -3.78 -0.48 9.98
N ARG A 26 -4.95 -1.09 9.79
CA ARG A 26 -5.36 -2.31 10.49
C ARG A 26 -5.12 -3.56 9.68
N ALA A 27 -5.22 -3.47 8.34
CA ALA A 27 -4.98 -4.62 7.48
C ALA A 27 -4.60 -4.13 6.08
N VAL A 28 -3.74 -4.87 5.41
CA VAL A 28 -3.41 -4.65 4.00
C VAL A 28 -3.42 -6.00 3.31
N THR A 29 -4.13 -6.11 2.20
CA THR A 29 -4.19 -7.34 1.41
C THR A 29 -3.83 -7.02 -0.03
N PHE A 30 -2.79 -7.69 -0.54
CA PHE A 30 -2.42 -7.62 -1.96
C PHE A 30 -2.96 -8.84 -2.67
N THR A 31 -3.59 -8.63 -3.82
CA THR A 31 -4.05 -9.72 -4.67
C THR A 31 -3.07 -9.84 -5.83
N GLY A 32 -2.42 -11.00 -5.96
CA GLY A 32 -1.36 -11.21 -6.95
C GLY A 32 -0.03 -10.64 -6.51
N GLY A 33 0.94 -10.59 -7.42
CA GLY A 33 2.27 -10.05 -7.16
C GLY A 33 3.21 -11.05 -6.51
N CYS A 34 4.36 -10.55 -6.04
CA CYS A 34 5.37 -11.36 -5.36
C CYS A 34 4.92 -11.65 -3.93
N SER A 35 4.53 -12.88 -3.67
CA SER A 35 3.95 -13.28 -2.40
C SER A 35 4.79 -12.89 -1.19
N GLY A 36 6.10 -13.17 -1.21
CA GLY A 36 6.96 -12.83 -0.09
C GLY A 36 7.06 -11.33 0.16
N ASN A 37 7.23 -10.56 -0.91
CA ASN A 37 7.35 -9.10 -0.81
C ASN A 37 6.05 -8.46 -0.34
N THR A 38 4.91 -8.86 -0.91
CA THR A 38 3.63 -8.26 -0.54
C THR A 38 3.21 -8.64 0.88
N GLN A 39 3.49 -9.86 1.32
CA GLN A 39 3.22 -10.27 2.69
C GLN A 39 4.08 -9.50 3.68
N GLY A 40 5.35 -9.30 3.36
CA GLY A 40 6.26 -8.53 4.20
C GLY A 40 5.80 -7.08 4.36
N VAL A 41 5.44 -6.44 3.25
CA VAL A 41 4.95 -5.06 3.27
C VAL A 41 3.66 -4.96 4.08
N ALA A 42 2.71 -5.89 3.86
CA ALA A 42 1.44 -5.89 4.58
C ALA A 42 1.66 -6.05 6.08
N SER A 43 2.55 -6.95 6.46
CA SER A 43 2.86 -7.20 7.87
C SER A 43 3.48 -5.97 8.53
N LEU A 44 4.44 -5.34 7.86
CA LEU A 44 5.11 -4.14 8.40
C LEU A 44 4.17 -2.94 8.47
N ALA A 45 3.27 -2.80 7.51
CA ALA A 45 2.33 -1.68 7.45
C ALA A 45 1.26 -1.75 8.53
N THR A 46 0.85 -2.95 8.91
CA THR A 46 -0.20 -3.14 9.91
C THR A 46 0.25 -2.58 11.26
N GLY A 47 -0.54 -1.67 11.81
CA GLY A 47 -0.24 -0.99 13.06
C GLY A 47 0.49 0.33 12.90
N MET A 48 0.94 0.67 11.68
CA MET A 48 1.59 1.95 11.41
C MET A 48 0.56 2.99 11.03
N THR A 49 0.90 4.27 11.21
CA THR A 49 0.04 5.35 10.74
C THR A 49 0.15 5.45 9.22
N VAL A 50 -0.91 5.96 8.59
CA VAL A 50 -0.94 6.21 7.16
C VAL A 50 0.24 7.08 6.73
N ASP A 51 0.50 8.16 7.47
CA ASP A 51 1.61 9.07 7.16
C ASP A 51 2.97 8.39 7.23
N SER A 52 3.20 7.55 8.22
CA SER A 52 4.48 6.83 8.38
C SER A 52 4.73 5.88 7.21
N ILE A 53 3.71 5.16 6.79
CA ILE A 53 3.86 4.23 5.67
C ILE A 53 4.13 4.96 4.37
N ILE A 54 3.41 6.04 4.10
CA ILE A 54 3.64 6.87 2.90
C ILE A 54 5.10 7.32 2.87
N GLU A 55 5.59 7.85 3.98
CA GLU A 55 6.97 8.35 4.07
C GLU A 55 8.00 7.26 3.79
N LYS A 56 7.76 6.05 4.29
CA LYS A 56 8.74 4.96 4.19
C LYS A 56 8.76 4.26 2.84
N VAL A 57 7.64 4.14 2.17
CA VAL A 57 7.55 3.30 0.97
C VAL A 57 7.31 4.08 -0.32
N GLN A 58 6.96 5.35 -0.24
CA GLN A 58 6.76 6.17 -1.43
C GLN A 58 8.08 6.27 -2.22
N GLY A 59 7.99 6.03 -3.54
CA GLY A 59 9.15 6.16 -4.41
C GLY A 59 10.00 4.90 -4.54
N ILE A 60 9.69 3.84 -3.80
CA ILE A 60 10.42 2.58 -3.96
C ILE A 60 10.11 1.99 -5.34
N ARG A 61 11.15 1.61 -6.05
CA ARG A 61 11.04 1.05 -7.40
C ARG A 61 11.39 -0.42 -7.43
N CYS A 62 10.77 -1.17 -8.33
CA CYS A 62 11.04 -2.57 -8.51
C CYS A 62 11.82 -2.75 -9.82
N GLY A 63 13.13 -2.99 -9.72
CA GLY A 63 14.01 -3.13 -10.88
C GLY A 63 14.01 -1.89 -11.75
N PHE A 64 13.66 -2.04 -13.03
CA PHE A 64 13.60 -0.93 -13.99
C PHE A 64 12.24 -0.25 -14.02
N LYS A 65 11.28 -0.71 -13.23
CA LYS A 65 9.95 -0.10 -13.18
C LYS A 65 9.99 1.23 -12.46
N ALA A 66 9.11 2.14 -12.82
CA ALA A 66 9.01 3.45 -12.17
C ALA A 66 8.35 3.36 -10.79
N THR A 67 7.77 2.21 -10.44
CA THR A 67 7.02 2.01 -9.21
C THR A 67 7.19 0.59 -8.69
N SER A 68 6.59 0.29 -7.55
CA SER A 68 6.63 -1.03 -6.92
C SER A 68 5.32 -1.26 -6.17
N CYS A 69 5.09 -2.49 -5.68
CA CYS A 69 3.92 -2.75 -4.83
C CYS A 69 3.91 -1.85 -3.57
N PRO A 70 5.03 -1.67 -2.86
CA PRO A 70 5.07 -0.71 -1.74
C PRO A 70 4.76 0.72 -2.17
N ASP A 71 5.32 1.18 -3.29
CA ASP A 71 5.03 2.52 -3.80
C ASP A 71 3.56 2.69 -4.16
N GLN A 72 2.95 1.66 -4.77
CA GLN A 72 1.53 1.70 -5.11
C GLN A 72 0.64 1.73 -3.86
N LEU A 73 1.06 1.07 -2.78
CA LEU A 73 0.39 1.20 -1.49
C LEU A 73 0.42 2.66 -1.02
N ALA A 74 1.57 3.33 -1.12
CA ALA A 74 1.67 4.75 -0.78
C ALA A 74 0.76 5.61 -1.66
N GLN A 75 0.69 5.33 -2.97
CA GLN A 75 -0.17 6.06 -3.88
C GLN A 75 -1.65 5.92 -3.49
N ALA A 76 -2.08 4.70 -3.13
CA ALA A 76 -3.44 4.47 -2.68
C ALA A 76 -3.76 5.28 -1.42
N LEU A 77 -2.83 5.34 -0.48
CA LEU A 77 -3.01 6.08 0.76
C LEU A 77 -2.99 7.60 0.54
N LEU A 78 -2.19 8.08 -0.41
CA LEU A 78 -2.18 9.50 -0.78
C LEU A 78 -3.52 9.92 -1.37
N ILE A 79 -4.12 9.11 -2.22
CA ILE A 79 -5.45 9.36 -2.78
C ILE A 79 -6.48 9.40 -1.65
N TYR A 80 -6.42 8.45 -0.74
CA TYR A 80 -7.31 8.39 0.42
C TYR A 80 -7.22 9.69 1.25
N LYS A 81 -6.01 10.17 1.52
CA LYS A 81 -5.82 11.41 2.27
C LYS A 81 -6.37 12.63 1.53
N ALA A 82 -6.22 12.66 0.21
CA ALA A 82 -6.69 13.78 -0.61
C ALA A 82 -8.22 13.87 -0.64
N GLU A 83 -8.90 12.73 -0.45
CA GLU A 83 -10.37 12.67 -0.46
C GLU A 83 -10.98 12.97 0.91
N LYS A 84 -10.17 13.16 1.92
CA LYS A 84 -10.64 13.47 3.28
C LYS A 84 -10.67 14.99 3.57
#